data_312b85288aa5c5546e4d5094cfb09ad2
#
_entry.id   312b85288aa5c5546e4d5094cfb09ad2
#
_cell.length_a   1.000
_cell.length_b   1.000
_cell.length_c   1.000
_cell.angle_alpha   90.00
_cell.angle_beta   90.00
_cell.angle_gamma   90.00
#
_symmetry.space_group_name_H-M   'P 1'
#
loop_
_entity.id
_entity.type
_entity.pdbx_description
1 polymer ?
#
loop_
_entity_poly.entity_id
_entity_poly.type
_entity_poly.pdbx_seq_one_letter_code
_entity_poly.pdbx_strand_id
1 'polypeptide(L)'
;MHQSNVLIFGPKSFITTLDELKPFLKFNPYFELSNINYNALIFHKDTLVDAKNEEFLNKFNLVKIFASNKKDTIENREIFLELPATIKEINTIVEESLAKQVFNKNSSIKIKKYLLDKNEKKLIYKNNFLILTEKEIQLLELLLSYNKPITKKKILSNVWHYSTEADTHTVETHIYRLRKKINDKFSDENFILNSKEGYYF
;
A
#
# COMPACT_ATOMS: atom_id res chain seq x y z
N MET A 1 7.41 -8.25 -22.43
CA MET A 1 6.81 -8.03 -21.10
C MET A 1 7.27 -9.17 -20.20
N HIS A 2 7.89 -8.87 -19.06
CA HIS A 2 8.20 -9.92 -18.10
C HIS A 2 6.90 -10.38 -17.44
N GLN A 3 6.56 -11.65 -17.62
CA GLN A 3 5.42 -12.25 -16.92
C GLN A 3 5.72 -12.33 -15.42
N SER A 4 4.71 -12.01 -14.59
CA SER A 4 4.83 -12.05 -13.12
C SER A 4 4.95 -13.49 -12.64
N ASN A 5 5.80 -13.74 -11.65
CA ASN A 5 5.98 -15.06 -11.05
C ASN A 5 4.98 -15.23 -9.89
N VAL A 6 4.16 -16.26 -9.94
CA VAL A 6 3.13 -16.56 -8.95
C VAL A 6 3.38 -17.93 -8.34
N LEU A 7 3.59 -17.95 -7.02
CA LEU A 7 3.74 -19.18 -6.27
C LEU A 7 2.35 -19.71 -5.89
N ILE A 8 2.10 -21.00 -6.08
CA ILE A 8 0.78 -21.61 -5.92
C ILE A 8 0.87 -22.77 -4.93
N PHE A 9 0.00 -22.76 -3.94
CA PHE A 9 -0.16 -23.82 -2.95
C PHE A 9 -1.60 -24.34 -2.98
N GLY A 10 -1.75 -25.66 -2.95
CA GLY A 10 -3.06 -26.28 -2.95
C GLY A 10 -2.99 -27.79 -2.87
N PRO A 11 -4.17 -28.45 -2.80
CA PRO A 11 -4.27 -29.89 -3.00
C PRO A 11 -3.71 -30.31 -4.37
N LYS A 12 -3.27 -31.55 -4.47
CA LYS A 12 -2.67 -32.09 -5.71
C LYS A 12 -3.54 -31.86 -6.95
N SER A 13 -4.85 -32.02 -6.83
CA SER A 13 -5.80 -31.77 -7.94
C SER A 13 -5.76 -30.30 -8.41
N PHE A 14 -5.74 -29.36 -7.49
CA PHE A 14 -5.66 -27.92 -7.80
C PHE A 14 -4.35 -27.56 -8.51
N ILE A 15 -3.23 -28.06 -8.00
CA ILE A 15 -1.89 -27.87 -8.58
C ILE A 15 -1.84 -28.47 -9.99
N THR A 16 -2.26 -29.72 -10.16
CA THR A 16 -2.25 -30.40 -11.48
C THR A 16 -3.09 -29.65 -12.50
N THR A 17 -4.29 -29.21 -12.11
CA THR A 17 -5.16 -28.42 -13.01
C THR A 17 -4.48 -27.12 -13.46
N LEU A 18 -3.86 -26.39 -12.55
CA LEU A 18 -3.17 -25.13 -12.90
C LEU A 18 -1.89 -25.35 -13.71
N ASP A 19 -1.21 -26.47 -13.53
CA ASP A 19 -0.04 -26.83 -14.35
C ASP A 19 -0.45 -27.17 -15.80
N GLU A 20 -1.54 -27.90 -15.99
CA GLU A 20 -2.13 -28.17 -17.31
C GLU A 20 -2.60 -26.89 -18.01
N LEU A 21 -3.10 -25.90 -17.25
CA LEU A 21 -3.56 -24.61 -17.76
C LEU A 21 -2.42 -23.60 -18.01
N LYS A 22 -1.18 -23.94 -17.64
CA LYS A 22 -0.01 -23.05 -17.77
C LYS A 22 0.11 -22.31 -19.10
N PRO A 23 -0.14 -22.93 -20.27
CA PRO A 23 -0.05 -22.23 -21.55
C PRO A 23 -1.05 -21.08 -21.74
N PHE A 24 -2.12 -21.05 -20.94
CA PHE A 24 -3.21 -20.07 -21.01
C PHE A 24 -3.14 -19.02 -19.91
N LEU A 25 -2.22 -19.19 -18.96
CA LEU A 25 -2.03 -18.23 -17.87
C LEU A 25 -1.18 -17.05 -18.34
N LYS A 26 -1.53 -15.85 -17.91
CA LYS A 26 -0.79 -14.62 -18.22
C LYS A 26 0.34 -14.33 -17.22
N PHE A 27 0.65 -15.28 -16.37
CA PHE A 27 1.72 -15.25 -15.40
C PHE A 27 2.47 -16.59 -15.39
N ASN A 28 3.66 -16.62 -14.78
CA ASN A 28 4.45 -17.84 -14.63
C ASN A 28 4.05 -18.54 -13.32
N PRO A 29 3.35 -19.68 -13.35
CA PRO A 29 3.01 -20.44 -12.15
C PRO A 29 4.22 -21.23 -11.66
N TYR A 30 4.42 -21.26 -10.34
CA TYR A 30 5.40 -22.06 -9.63
C TYR A 30 4.70 -22.83 -8.51
N PHE A 31 4.97 -24.11 -8.41
CA PHE A 31 4.30 -25.04 -7.48
C PHE A 31 5.23 -25.48 -6.35
N GLU A 32 6.51 -25.10 -6.42
CA GLU A 32 7.52 -25.35 -5.41
C GLU A 32 8.33 -24.09 -5.15
N LEU A 33 8.83 -23.95 -3.93
CA LEU A 33 9.71 -22.86 -3.55
C LEU A 33 11.04 -22.99 -4.31
N SER A 34 11.39 -21.96 -5.04
CA SER A 34 12.67 -21.81 -5.72
C SER A 34 13.31 -20.47 -5.37
N ASN A 35 14.59 -20.32 -5.67
CA ASN A 35 15.33 -19.10 -5.37
C ASN A 35 15.07 -17.99 -6.42
N ILE A 36 13.81 -17.62 -6.58
CA ILE A 36 13.34 -16.56 -7.48
C ILE A 36 12.49 -15.55 -6.73
N ASN A 37 12.33 -14.37 -7.32
CA ASN A 37 11.42 -13.35 -6.79
C ASN A 37 9.99 -13.64 -7.25
N TYR A 38 9.10 -13.89 -6.29
CA TYR A 38 7.67 -14.02 -6.53
C TYR A 38 6.98 -12.65 -6.42
N ASN A 39 5.93 -12.46 -7.20
CA ASN A 39 5.10 -11.25 -7.20
C ASN A 39 3.79 -11.45 -6.42
N ALA A 40 3.24 -12.67 -6.46
CA ALA A 40 2.02 -13.04 -5.75
C ALA A 40 2.05 -14.49 -5.28
N LEU A 41 1.13 -14.81 -4.36
CA LEU A 41 0.86 -16.16 -3.86
C LEU A 41 -0.60 -16.47 -4.09
N ILE A 42 -0.92 -17.68 -4.59
CA ILE A 42 -2.27 -18.23 -4.64
C ILE A 42 -2.35 -19.41 -3.67
N PHE A 43 -3.34 -19.40 -2.79
CA PHE A 43 -3.56 -20.46 -1.80
C PHE A 43 -4.94 -21.08 -1.97
N HIS A 44 -4.98 -22.40 -2.04
CA HIS A 44 -6.23 -23.09 -1.82
C HIS A 44 -6.53 -23.18 -0.31
N LYS A 45 -7.77 -22.93 0.09
CA LYS A 45 -8.19 -22.91 1.50
C LYS A 45 -7.84 -24.18 2.26
N ASP A 46 -7.90 -25.33 1.64
CA ASP A 46 -7.62 -26.62 2.28
C ASP A 46 -6.15 -26.79 2.69
N THR A 47 -5.24 -25.92 2.20
CA THR A 47 -3.84 -25.90 2.63
C THR A 47 -3.60 -25.07 3.90
N LEU A 48 -4.59 -24.29 4.34
CA LEU A 48 -4.51 -23.45 5.56
C LEU A 48 -4.87 -24.20 6.84
N VAL A 49 -5.21 -25.47 6.77
CA VAL A 49 -5.63 -26.29 7.92
C VAL A 49 -4.49 -26.49 8.95
N ASP A 50 -3.24 -26.24 8.56
CA ASP A 50 -2.08 -26.34 9.45
C ASP A 50 -1.59 -24.95 9.87
N ALA A 51 -1.48 -24.70 11.19
CA ALA A 51 -0.92 -23.46 11.75
C ALA A 51 0.50 -23.13 11.25
N LYS A 52 1.28 -24.14 10.87
CA LYS A 52 2.60 -23.99 10.24
C LYS A 52 2.53 -23.31 8.87
N ASN A 53 1.46 -23.52 8.12
CA ASN A 53 1.26 -22.91 6.82
C ASN A 53 0.89 -21.43 6.96
N GLU A 54 0.13 -21.06 7.98
CA GLU A 54 -0.25 -19.67 8.26
C GLU A 54 0.98 -18.84 8.68
N GLU A 55 1.86 -19.38 9.52
CA GLU A 55 3.13 -18.75 9.89
C GLU A 55 4.06 -18.59 8.68
N PHE A 56 4.11 -19.60 7.80
CA PHE A 56 4.86 -19.56 6.54
C PHE A 56 4.36 -18.45 5.63
N LEU A 57 3.04 -18.30 5.48
CA LEU A 57 2.41 -17.28 4.65
C LEU A 57 2.74 -15.86 5.13
N ASN A 58 2.84 -15.66 6.44
CA ASN A 58 3.12 -14.36 7.02
C ASN A 58 4.58 -13.90 6.82
N LYS A 59 5.48 -14.80 6.44
CA LYS A 59 6.87 -14.47 6.07
C LYS A 59 6.98 -13.75 4.73
N PHE A 60 5.97 -13.89 3.83
CA PHE A 60 6.00 -13.25 2.52
C PHE A 60 5.18 -11.95 2.53
N ASN A 61 5.85 -10.84 2.25
CA ASN A 61 5.19 -9.55 2.02
C ASN A 61 4.77 -9.41 0.54
N LEU A 62 3.94 -10.35 0.07
CA LEU A 62 3.46 -10.45 -1.31
C LEU A 62 1.93 -10.32 -1.35
N VAL A 63 1.39 -10.11 -2.55
CA VAL A 63 -0.05 -10.23 -2.80
C VAL A 63 -0.46 -11.66 -2.51
N LYS A 64 -1.49 -11.85 -1.69
CA LYS A 64 -2.05 -13.14 -1.32
C LYS A 64 -3.46 -13.26 -1.89
N ILE A 65 -3.70 -14.31 -2.69
CA ILE A 65 -4.97 -14.62 -3.31
C ILE A 65 -5.45 -15.96 -2.74
N PHE A 66 -6.61 -15.96 -2.11
CA PHE A 66 -7.20 -17.15 -1.52
C PHE A 66 -8.20 -17.78 -2.45
N ALA A 67 -8.00 -19.05 -2.79
CA ALA A 67 -8.90 -19.82 -3.66
C ALA A 67 -9.77 -20.78 -2.83
N SER A 68 -11.10 -20.73 -2.99
CA SER A 68 -12.05 -21.60 -2.29
C SER A 68 -13.40 -21.63 -3.00
N ASN A 69 -14.17 -22.71 -2.80
CA ASN A 69 -15.57 -22.84 -3.27
C ASN A 69 -16.60 -22.24 -2.29
N LYS A 70 -16.18 -21.70 -1.15
CA LYS A 70 -17.09 -21.05 -0.20
C LYS A 70 -16.59 -19.67 0.17
N LYS A 71 -17.47 -18.70 0.06
CA LYS A 71 -17.27 -17.31 0.51
C LYS A 71 -17.25 -17.16 2.03
N ASP A 72 -17.48 -18.25 2.78
CA ASP A 72 -17.68 -18.22 4.22
C ASP A 72 -16.38 -17.96 4.95
N THR A 73 -16.37 -16.89 5.73
CA THR A 73 -15.38 -16.59 6.79
C THR A 73 -14.00 -16.10 6.39
N ILE A 74 -13.86 -15.40 5.28
CA ILE A 74 -12.64 -14.63 5.03
C ILE A 74 -12.89 -13.19 5.49
N GLU A 75 -12.09 -12.73 6.45
CA GLU A 75 -12.14 -11.33 6.90
C GLU A 75 -11.98 -10.39 5.70
N ASN A 76 -12.72 -9.29 5.68
CA ASN A 76 -12.91 -8.31 4.58
C ASN A 76 -11.64 -7.69 3.97
N ARG A 77 -10.48 -8.29 4.12
CA ARG A 77 -9.16 -7.78 3.67
C ARG A 77 -8.44 -8.65 2.67
N GLU A 78 -8.98 -9.81 2.32
CA GLU A 78 -8.30 -10.79 1.48
C GLU A 78 -8.84 -10.76 0.05
N ILE A 79 -7.92 -10.97 -0.91
CA ILE A 79 -8.25 -11.12 -2.31
C ILE A 79 -8.71 -12.56 -2.50
N PHE A 80 -9.92 -12.75 -3.00
CA PHE A 80 -10.59 -14.04 -3.04
C PHE A 80 -10.87 -14.48 -4.48
N LEU A 81 -10.43 -15.69 -4.83
CA LEU A 81 -10.75 -16.39 -6.06
C LEU A 81 -11.80 -17.45 -5.74
N GLU A 82 -13.03 -17.23 -6.19
CA GLU A 82 -14.13 -18.20 -6.05
C GLU A 82 -13.94 -19.38 -7.01
N LEU A 83 -14.02 -20.60 -6.50
CA LEU A 83 -13.92 -21.82 -7.27
C LEU A 83 -15.31 -22.46 -7.45
N PRO A 84 -15.62 -23.06 -8.62
CA PRO A 84 -14.76 -23.20 -9.81
C PRO A 84 -14.58 -21.87 -10.55
N ALA A 85 -13.35 -21.61 -11.05
CA ALA A 85 -13.01 -20.39 -11.74
C ALA A 85 -12.61 -20.66 -13.20
N THR A 86 -12.94 -19.74 -14.09
CA THR A 86 -12.45 -19.74 -15.46
C THR A 86 -11.03 -19.24 -15.57
N ILE A 87 -10.32 -19.59 -16.64
CA ILE A 87 -8.96 -19.07 -16.93
C ILE A 87 -8.94 -17.52 -16.96
N LYS A 88 -10.01 -16.93 -17.49
CA LYS A 88 -10.16 -15.47 -17.54
C LYS A 88 -10.20 -14.87 -16.14
N GLU A 89 -10.97 -15.43 -15.22
CA GLU A 89 -11.07 -14.96 -13.83
C GLU A 89 -9.75 -15.12 -13.09
N ILE A 90 -9.06 -16.26 -13.26
CA ILE A 90 -7.74 -16.49 -12.67
C ILE A 90 -6.73 -15.44 -13.15
N ASN A 91 -6.66 -15.19 -14.46
CA ASN A 91 -5.77 -14.19 -15.02
C ASN A 91 -6.12 -12.77 -14.53
N THR A 92 -7.41 -12.42 -14.56
CA THR A 92 -7.89 -11.08 -14.16
C THR A 92 -7.57 -10.79 -12.70
N ILE A 93 -7.85 -11.72 -11.78
CA ILE A 93 -7.61 -11.49 -10.35
C ILE A 93 -6.11 -11.31 -10.04
N VAL A 94 -5.23 -12.04 -10.72
CA VAL A 94 -3.78 -11.87 -10.56
C VAL A 94 -3.34 -10.52 -11.12
N GLU A 95 -3.74 -10.16 -12.34
CA GLU A 95 -3.38 -8.90 -12.99
C GLU A 95 -3.86 -7.69 -12.16
N GLU A 96 -5.12 -7.66 -11.74
CA GLU A 96 -5.70 -6.57 -10.94
C GLU A 96 -5.05 -6.45 -9.57
N SER A 97 -4.78 -7.57 -8.91
CA SER A 97 -4.17 -7.59 -7.58
C SER A 97 -2.74 -7.04 -7.61
N LEU A 98 -1.97 -7.42 -8.62
CA LEU A 98 -0.61 -6.91 -8.83
C LEU A 98 -0.62 -5.44 -9.22
N ALA A 99 -1.52 -5.02 -10.11
CA ALA A 99 -1.68 -3.61 -10.48
C ALA A 99 -2.04 -2.76 -9.25
N LYS A 100 -2.96 -3.22 -8.40
CA LYS A 100 -3.34 -2.56 -7.15
C LYS A 100 -2.16 -2.47 -6.18
N GLN A 101 -1.32 -3.51 -6.07
CA GLN A 101 -0.13 -3.48 -5.22
C GLN A 101 0.88 -2.43 -5.71
N VAL A 102 1.16 -2.38 -7.02
CA VAL A 102 2.06 -1.39 -7.63
C VAL A 102 1.51 0.02 -7.41
N PHE A 103 0.21 0.22 -7.63
CA PHE A 103 -0.46 1.49 -7.40
C PHE A 103 -0.36 1.94 -5.93
N ASN A 104 -0.61 1.04 -4.98
CA ASN A 104 -0.49 1.32 -3.55
C ASN A 104 0.96 1.62 -3.13
N LYS A 105 1.95 0.87 -3.65
CA LYS A 105 3.36 1.16 -3.40
C LYS A 105 3.78 2.54 -3.90
N ASN A 106 3.31 2.93 -5.10
CA ASN A 106 3.63 4.22 -5.70
C ASN A 106 2.92 5.39 -5.01
N SER A 107 1.82 5.13 -4.31
CA SER A 107 1.08 6.12 -3.54
C SER A 107 1.53 6.27 -2.10
N SER A 108 2.39 5.37 -1.62
CA SER A 108 2.87 5.39 -0.24
C SER A 108 4.26 6.03 -0.14
N ILE A 109 4.38 7.06 0.69
CA ILE A 109 5.62 7.82 0.91
C ILE A 109 6.04 7.69 2.37
N LYS A 110 7.30 7.34 2.61
CA LYS A 110 7.85 7.29 3.98
C LYS A 110 8.25 8.69 4.44
N ILE A 111 7.73 9.13 5.58
CA ILE A 111 8.06 10.39 6.24
C ILE A 111 8.57 10.08 7.65
N LYS A 112 9.87 10.18 7.92
CA LYS A 112 10.45 9.78 9.21
C LYS A 112 10.03 8.34 9.58
N LYS A 113 9.28 8.17 10.66
CA LYS A 113 8.74 6.88 11.15
C LYS A 113 7.34 6.56 10.61
N TYR A 114 6.74 7.47 9.82
CA TYR A 114 5.37 7.36 9.31
C TYR A 114 5.34 6.88 7.86
N LEU A 115 4.22 6.31 7.46
CA LEU A 115 3.86 6.03 6.09
C LEU A 115 2.69 6.92 5.69
N LEU A 116 2.88 7.79 4.70
CA LEU A 116 1.82 8.56 4.08
C LEU A 116 1.22 7.75 2.94
N ASP A 117 -0.02 7.30 3.09
CA ASP A 117 -0.81 6.71 2.01
C ASP A 117 -1.67 7.82 1.37
N LYS A 118 -1.31 8.20 0.15
CA LYS A 118 -1.99 9.29 -0.57
C LYS A 118 -3.37 8.89 -1.07
N ASN A 119 -3.57 7.62 -1.41
CA ASN A 119 -4.85 7.11 -1.92
C ASN A 119 -5.88 7.05 -0.82
N GLU A 120 -5.51 6.49 0.33
CA GLU A 120 -6.37 6.39 1.49
C GLU A 120 -6.39 7.69 2.30
N LYS A 121 -5.58 8.69 1.90
CA LYS A 121 -5.39 9.97 2.62
C LYS A 121 -5.07 9.77 4.09
N LYS A 122 -4.17 8.83 4.38
CA LYS A 122 -3.82 8.42 5.74
C LYS A 122 -2.34 8.63 6.03
N LEU A 123 -2.03 9.17 7.21
CA LEU A 123 -0.71 9.09 7.82
C LEU A 123 -0.73 7.94 8.82
N ILE A 124 0.10 6.93 8.60
CA ILE A 124 0.09 5.66 9.33
C ILE A 124 1.35 5.55 10.18
N TYR A 125 1.18 5.14 11.44
CA TYR A 125 2.28 4.78 12.32
C TYR A 125 1.89 3.56 13.18
N LYS A 126 2.64 2.47 13.06
CA LYS A 126 2.29 1.17 13.66
C LYS A 126 0.87 0.77 13.24
N ASN A 127 0.00 0.46 14.20
CA ASN A 127 -1.39 0.05 13.98
C ASN A 127 -2.39 1.22 14.01
N ASN A 128 -1.90 2.47 14.10
CA ASN A 128 -2.73 3.67 14.14
C ASN A 128 -2.63 4.48 12.86
N PHE A 129 -3.70 5.16 12.50
CA PHE A 129 -3.72 6.08 11.38
C PHE A 129 -4.45 7.38 11.70
N LEU A 130 -4.13 8.41 10.92
CA LEU A 130 -4.73 9.73 10.93
C LEU A 130 -5.20 10.08 9.53
N ILE A 131 -6.46 10.46 9.35
CA ILE A 131 -6.99 10.90 8.06
C ILE A 131 -6.50 12.33 7.78
N LEU A 132 -6.00 12.56 6.56
CA LEU A 132 -5.50 13.85 6.10
C LEU A 132 -6.43 14.43 5.03
N THR A 133 -6.46 15.75 4.95
CA THR A 133 -7.05 16.47 3.83
C THR A 133 -6.08 16.51 2.65
N GLU A 134 -6.59 16.81 1.44
CA GLU A 134 -5.77 16.97 0.24
C GLU A 134 -4.66 18.02 0.42
N LYS A 135 -4.99 19.15 1.06
CA LYS A 135 -4.03 20.23 1.31
C LYS A 135 -2.96 19.86 2.33
N GLU A 136 -3.30 19.04 3.33
CA GLU A 136 -2.33 18.48 4.26
C GLU A 136 -1.36 17.52 3.56
N ILE A 137 -1.86 16.68 2.64
CA ILE A 137 -1.03 15.79 1.82
C ILE A 137 -0.08 16.59 0.93
N GLN A 138 -0.60 17.57 0.17
CA GLN A 138 0.19 18.44 -0.69
C GLN A 138 1.29 19.18 0.10
N LEU A 139 0.97 19.64 1.30
CA LEU A 139 1.93 20.26 2.19
C LEU A 139 3.06 19.29 2.60
N LEU A 140 2.69 18.06 2.99
CA LEU A 140 3.68 17.03 3.37
C LEU A 140 4.56 16.63 2.18
N GLU A 141 4.00 16.45 1.00
CA GLU A 141 4.76 16.16 -0.24
C GLU A 141 5.72 17.31 -0.58
N LEU A 142 5.25 18.54 -0.47
CA LEU A 142 6.08 19.72 -0.71
C LEU A 142 7.27 19.77 0.27
N LEU A 143 7.03 19.55 1.56
CA LEU A 143 8.11 19.54 2.57
C LEU A 143 9.12 18.42 2.31
N LEU A 144 8.67 17.25 1.82
CA LEU A 144 9.54 16.13 1.45
C LEU A 144 10.40 16.39 0.21
N SER A 145 9.86 17.16 -0.74
CA SER A 145 10.56 17.43 -2.01
C SER A 145 11.79 18.37 -1.85
N TYR A 146 11.97 18.91 -0.66
CA TYR A 146 13.09 19.81 -0.36
C TYR A 146 13.95 19.31 0.80
N ASN A 147 15.26 19.36 0.62
CA ASN A 147 16.24 19.03 1.66
C ASN A 147 16.60 20.24 2.58
N LYS A 148 15.90 21.37 2.40
CA LYS A 148 16.11 22.61 3.13
C LYS A 148 14.77 23.18 3.59
N PRO A 149 14.74 24.03 4.63
CA PRO A 149 13.50 24.70 5.05
C PRO A 149 12.83 25.47 3.90
N ILE A 150 11.51 25.40 3.84
CA ILE A 150 10.70 26.07 2.82
C ILE A 150 10.01 27.27 3.44
N THR A 151 10.14 28.42 2.80
CA THR A 151 9.53 29.67 3.26
C THR A 151 8.00 29.62 3.19
N LYS A 152 7.32 30.34 4.08
CA LYS A 152 5.85 30.45 4.10
C LYS A 152 5.28 30.89 2.75
N LYS A 153 5.89 31.87 2.08
CA LYS A 153 5.47 32.34 0.76
C LYS A 153 5.50 31.24 -0.27
N LYS A 154 6.56 30.43 -0.29
CA LYS A 154 6.70 29.30 -1.21
C LYS A 154 5.69 28.20 -0.93
N ILE A 155 5.41 27.90 0.34
CA ILE A 155 4.37 26.96 0.74
C ILE A 155 2.99 27.45 0.27
N LEU A 156 2.68 28.75 0.50
CA LEU A 156 1.42 29.36 0.12
C LEU A 156 1.16 29.25 -1.39
N SER A 157 2.15 29.59 -2.20
CA SER A 157 2.02 29.54 -3.67
C SER A 157 1.89 28.11 -4.20
N ASN A 158 2.65 27.13 -3.66
CA ASN A 158 2.68 25.78 -4.19
C ASN A 158 1.47 24.93 -3.74
N VAL A 159 0.99 25.13 -2.51
CA VAL A 159 -0.10 24.30 -1.94
C VAL A 159 -1.45 24.97 -2.16
N TRP A 160 -1.55 26.29 -1.98
CA TRP A 160 -2.83 27.02 -2.07
C TRP A 160 -3.00 27.81 -3.35
N HIS A 161 -1.94 27.93 -4.16
CA HIS A 161 -1.92 28.69 -5.42
C HIS A 161 -2.29 30.18 -5.25
N TYR A 162 -2.07 30.74 -4.06
CA TYR A 162 -2.26 32.15 -3.80
C TYR A 162 -1.04 32.96 -4.26
N SER A 163 -1.24 34.23 -4.58
CA SER A 163 -0.16 35.14 -4.94
C SER A 163 0.84 35.27 -3.76
N THR A 164 2.09 35.55 -4.07
CA THR A 164 3.14 35.76 -3.05
C THR A 164 2.91 36.98 -2.16
N GLU A 165 1.97 37.84 -2.51
CA GLU A 165 1.54 39.02 -1.74
C GLU A 165 0.42 38.69 -0.74
N ALA A 166 -0.19 37.49 -0.84
CA ALA A 166 -1.23 37.07 0.07
C ALA A 166 -0.68 36.82 1.49
N ASP A 167 -1.56 36.95 2.47
CA ASP A 167 -1.22 36.78 3.88
C ASP A 167 -0.75 35.36 4.18
N THR A 168 0.47 35.25 4.72
CA THR A 168 1.09 33.98 5.10
C THR A 168 0.51 33.36 6.39
N HIS A 169 -0.36 34.06 7.12
CA HIS A 169 -1.04 33.53 8.31
C HIS A 169 -1.87 32.28 7.99
N THR A 170 -2.35 32.14 6.76
CA THR A 170 -3.02 30.92 6.27
C THR A 170 -2.12 29.69 6.45
N VAL A 171 -0.85 29.77 6.05
CA VAL A 171 0.12 28.66 6.17
C VAL A 171 0.37 28.32 7.65
N GLU A 172 0.57 29.31 8.49
CA GLU A 172 0.80 29.11 9.92
C GLU A 172 -0.38 28.40 10.59
N THR A 173 -1.59 28.84 10.27
CA THR A 173 -2.81 28.22 10.80
C THR A 173 -2.95 26.76 10.37
N HIS A 174 -2.69 26.44 9.10
CA HIS A 174 -2.77 25.08 8.61
C HIS A 174 -1.69 24.18 9.21
N ILE A 175 -0.45 24.66 9.33
CA ILE A 175 0.64 23.91 9.97
C ILE A 175 0.36 23.70 11.46
N TYR A 176 -0.13 24.71 12.15
CA TYR A 176 -0.52 24.57 13.56
C TYR A 176 -1.59 23.49 13.75
N ARG A 177 -2.66 23.54 12.93
CA ARG A 177 -3.74 22.53 12.98
C ARG A 177 -3.23 21.13 12.68
N LEU A 178 -2.38 20.98 11.66
CA LEU A 178 -1.80 19.69 11.29
C LEU A 178 -0.87 19.15 12.40
N ARG A 179 0.00 19.98 12.98
CA ARG A 179 0.83 19.61 14.14
C ARG A 179 -0.02 19.14 15.31
N LYS A 180 -1.04 19.92 15.67
CA LYS A 180 -1.97 19.55 16.75
C LYS A 180 -2.62 18.20 16.49
N LYS A 181 -3.15 17.99 15.29
CA LYS A 181 -3.78 16.75 14.86
C LYS A 181 -2.85 15.53 14.95
N ILE A 182 -1.57 15.71 14.58
CA ILE A 182 -0.53 14.68 14.66
C ILE A 182 -0.13 14.43 16.11
N ASN A 183 0.04 15.47 16.90
CA ASN A 183 0.36 15.35 18.32
C ASN A 183 -0.76 14.65 19.09
N ASP A 184 -2.00 15.04 18.88
CA ASP A 184 -3.18 14.42 19.52
C ASP A 184 -3.30 12.93 19.19
N LYS A 185 -2.91 12.50 17.98
CA LYS A 185 -3.02 11.12 17.54
C LYS A 185 -1.80 10.26 17.88
N PHE A 186 -0.60 10.82 17.75
CA PHE A 186 0.65 10.05 17.79
C PHE A 186 1.63 10.52 18.86
N SER A 187 1.28 11.57 19.63
CA SER A 187 2.15 12.21 20.64
C SER A 187 3.51 12.64 20.05
N ASP A 188 3.46 13.25 18.86
CA ASP A 188 4.67 13.73 18.14
C ASP A 188 4.57 15.23 17.89
N GLU A 189 5.22 16.00 18.76
CA GLU A 189 5.29 17.47 18.68
C GLU A 189 6.28 17.96 17.63
N ASN A 190 7.24 17.10 17.24
CA ASN A 190 8.36 17.46 16.38
C ASN A 190 8.22 16.90 14.94
N PHE A 191 7.01 16.60 14.50
CA PHE A 191 6.79 16.04 13.16
C PHE A 191 7.16 17.05 12.06
N ILE A 192 6.70 18.30 12.16
CA ILE A 192 7.10 19.41 11.29
C ILE A 192 7.87 20.40 12.14
N LEU A 193 9.09 20.73 11.74
CA LEU A 193 9.96 21.69 12.42
C LEU A 193 9.89 23.07 11.74
N ASN A 194 10.34 24.11 12.44
CA ASN A 194 10.49 25.43 11.86
C ASN A 194 11.82 26.06 12.27
N SER A 195 12.36 26.84 11.36
CA SER A 195 13.52 27.70 11.58
C SER A 195 13.20 29.14 11.15
N LYS A 196 14.20 30.04 11.24
CA LYS A 196 14.08 31.39 10.66
C LYS A 196 13.86 31.38 9.15
N GLU A 197 14.29 30.30 8.45
CA GLU A 197 14.20 30.14 7.00
C GLU A 197 12.87 29.51 6.54
N GLY A 198 12.12 28.86 7.43
CA GLY A 198 10.86 28.24 7.11
C GLY A 198 10.61 26.90 7.79
N TYR A 199 9.78 26.04 7.17
CA TYR A 199 9.35 24.75 7.68
C TYR A 199 10.06 23.58 6.99
N TYR A 200 10.29 22.48 7.75
CA TYR A 200 10.99 21.27 7.28
C TYR A 200 10.63 20.05 8.15
N PHE A 201 11.09 18.85 7.74
CA PHE A 201 11.00 17.63 8.54
C PHE A 201 12.23 17.37 9.38
#